data_f0e17f19ee16b19145e013666590a031
#
_entry.id   f0e17f19ee16b19145e013666590a031
#
_cell.length_a   1.000
_cell.length_b   1.000
_cell.length_c   1.000
_cell.angle_alpha   90.00
_cell.angle_beta   90.00
_cell.angle_gamma   90.00
#
_symmetry.space_group_name_H-M   'P 1'
#
loop_
_entity.id
_entity.type
_entity.pdbx_description
1 polymer ?
#
loop_
_entity_poly.entity_id
_entity_poly.type
_entity_poly.pdbx_seq_one_letter_code
_entity_poly.pdbx_strand_id
1 'polypeptide(L)'
;MGCDAINIGAYDLSLGVDYLRKKEKSAKFPFLSGNILDRHDKHIFTPSIIKTVNGVKVGIFGLCDDKLKLAKIPGGNKIKVVNPLTKAEEISARLKKEGADYIVLLTNLNIRYCRRIGQRGMPIDLIIGSSKKNRISLPILVQETYIAHVERGGKSVGRLDVSFLGSAGVEALPAAVRFKGKTVGDNLFLLNHFFPLKIAMPDQPEIGSMVKKVETKLSRLQQVKATKSMSIGNSRKPTTRPGDSYVFAKTCAQCHPERYQLWLKTPHARAYKSLVEQGKHFDEECIACHVLGFAQPGGFTDIRQVGNYANVQCETCHGPGRLHVAAKGEEKMIKDLAGGEMCLSCHIEERSPEFDLETYFKKTCGAVGK
;
A
#
# COMPACT_ATOMS: atom_id res chain seq x y z
N MET A 1 -17.53 -12.76 -0.72
CA MET A 1 -17.06 -12.09 -1.96
C MET A 1 -16.75 -13.19 -2.98
N GLY A 2 -17.27 -13.08 -4.19
CA GLY A 2 -16.94 -14.00 -5.28
C GLY A 2 -15.66 -13.55 -5.95
N CYS A 3 -14.57 -14.30 -5.77
CA CYS A 3 -13.32 -14.07 -6.49
C CYS A 3 -13.13 -15.22 -7.47
N ASP A 4 -12.86 -14.92 -8.73
CA ASP A 4 -12.69 -15.91 -9.78
C ASP A 4 -11.24 -16.31 -10.00
N ALA A 5 -10.29 -15.40 -9.76
CA ALA A 5 -8.86 -15.65 -9.84
C ALA A 5 -8.07 -14.52 -9.18
N ILE A 6 -6.85 -14.81 -8.76
CA ILE A 6 -5.86 -13.79 -8.39
C ILE A 6 -4.56 -14.02 -9.16
N ASN A 7 -3.84 -12.94 -9.46
CA ASN A 7 -2.49 -13.02 -9.98
C ASN A 7 -1.47 -13.04 -8.86
N ILE A 8 -0.48 -13.92 -8.92
CA ILE A 8 0.65 -13.93 -8.00
C ILE A 8 1.69 -12.90 -8.41
N GLY A 9 1.89 -11.92 -7.56
CA GLY A 9 2.84 -10.82 -7.74
C GLY A 9 4.07 -10.93 -6.85
N ALA A 10 4.93 -9.91 -6.96
CA ALA A 10 6.20 -9.83 -6.23
C ALA A 10 6.04 -9.88 -4.70
N TYR A 11 4.98 -9.23 -4.19
CA TYR A 11 4.72 -9.16 -2.76
C TYR A 11 4.20 -10.48 -2.20
N ASP A 12 3.37 -11.17 -2.96
CA ASP A 12 2.85 -12.48 -2.57
C ASP A 12 4.01 -13.45 -2.43
N LEU A 13 4.94 -13.45 -3.39
CA LEU A 13 6.14 -14.28 -3.36
C LEU A 13 7.05 -14.02 -2.15
N SER A 14 6.99 -12.85 -1.52
CA SER A 14 7.75 -12.57 -0.29
C SER A 14 7.39 -13.49 0.88
N LEU A 15 6.19 -14.08 0.84
CA LEU A 15 5.72 -15.08 1.80
C LEU A 15 6.29 -16.49 1.54
N GLY A 16 6.92 -16.69 0.38
CA GLY A 16 7.47 -17.97 -0.08
C GLY A 16 6.49 -18.82 -0.89
N VAL A 17 7.05 -19.55 -1.84
CA VAL A 17 6.28 -20.38 -2.78
C VAL A 17 5.49 -21.49 -2.07
N ASP A 18 6.12 -22.18 -1.12
CA ASP A 18 5.48 -23.27 -0.39
C ASP A 18 4.28 -22.79 0.43
N TYR A 19 4.39 -21.59 1.02
CA TYR A 19 3.29 -20.94 1.72
C TYR A 19 2.12 -20.65 0.78
N LEU A 20 2.40 -20.04 -0.38
CA LEU A 20 1.36 -19.70 -1.36
C LEU A 20 0.65 -20.94 -1.88
N ARG A 21 1.38 -22.01 -2.22
CA ARG A 21 0.78 -23.29 -2.63
C ARG A 21 -0.10 -23.92 -1.55
N LYS A 22 0.30 -23.80 -0.28
CA LYS A 22 -0.55 -24.24 0.84
C LYS A 22 -1.84 -23.41 0.93
N LYS A 23 -1.75 -22.10 0.70
CA LYS A 23 -2.92 -21.21 0.69
C LYS A 23 -3.85 -21.45 -0.48
N GLU A 24 -3.30 -21.71 -1.67
CA GLU A 24 -4.07 -22.04 -2.86
C GLU A 24 -4.98 -23.26 -2.65
N LYS A 25 -4.47 -24.31 -1.96
CA LYS A 25 -5.28 -25.51 -1.62
C LYS A 25 -6.52 -25.21 -0.78
N SER A 26 -6.51 -24.15 0.01
CA SER A 26 -7.63 -23.72 0.84
C SER A 26 -8.47 -22.60 0.20
N ALA A 27 -8.01 -22.03 -0.90
CA ALA A 27 -8.74 -21.00 -1.63
C ALA A 27 -9.86 -21.63 -2.50
N LYS A 28 -10.92 -20.86 -2.70
CA LYS A 28 -12.02 -21.25 -3.61
C LYS A 28 -11.83 -20.75 -5.04
N PHE A 29 -10.65 -20.25 -5.34
CA PHE A 29 -10.26 -19.69 -6.64
C PHE A 29 -8.78 -19.96 -6.92
N PRO A 30 -8.38 -20.10 -8.18
CA PRO A 30 -7.00 -20.38 -8.56
C PRO A 30 -6.07 -19.18 -8.34
N PHE A 31 -4.81 -19.49 -8.05
CA PHE A 31 -3.70 -18.56 -8.06
C PHE A 31 -3.03 -18.62 -9.44
N LEU A 32 -3.10 -17.51 -10.19
CA LEU A 32 -2.59 -17.48 -11.55
C LEU A 32 -1.16 -16.95 -11.63
N SER A 33 -0.32 -17.66 -12.38
CA SER A 33 0.96 -17.14 -12.89
C SER A 33 1.46 -17.95 -14.08
N GLY A 34 1.53 -17.30 -15.23
CA GLY A 34 2.03 -17.92 -16.46
C GLY A 34 3.54 -17.86 -16.61
N ASN A 35 4.26 -17.07 -15.83
CA ASN A 35 5.70 -16.89 -15.99
C ASN A 35 6.55 -17.23 -14.76
N ILE A 36 5.96 -17.76 -13.69
CA ILE A 36 6.69 -18.34 -12.55
C ILE A 36 6.77 -19.85 -12.75
N LEU A 37 7.97 -20.34 -13.01
CA LEU A 37 8.25 -21.73 -13.32
C LEU A 37 9.21 -22.33 -12.29
N ASP A 38 9.21 -23.64 -12.16
CA ASP A 38 10.27 -24.36 -11.46
C ASP A 38 11.55 -24.47 -12.31
N ARG A 39 12.56 -25.17 -11.80
CA ARG A 39 13.84 -25.37 -12.49
C ARG A 39 13.73 -26.26 -13.74
N HIS A 40 12.63 -27.00 -13.88
CA HIS A 40 12.35 -27.91 -14.99
C HIS A 40 11.31 -27.33 -15.98
N ASP A 41 11.12 -26.01 -16.01
CA ASP A 41 10.18 -25.29 -16.87
C ASP A 41 8.69 -25.63 -16.63
N LYS A 42 8.36 -26.25 -15.51
CA LYS A 42 6.98 -26.55 -15.14
C LYS A 42 6.35 -25.39 -14.39
N HIS A 43 5.10 -25.06 -14.74
CA HIS A 43 4.33 -24.06 -14.02
C HIS A 43 4.12 -24.45 -12.55
N ILE A 44 4.37 -23.50 -11.64
CA ILE A 44 4.16 -23.68 -10.20
C ILE A 44 2.72 -23.36 -9.84
N PHE A 45 2.14 -22.36 -10.47
CA PHE A 45 0.75 -21.96 -10.35
C PHE A 45 0.01 -22.20 -11.66
N THR A 46 -1.32 -22.16 -11.62
CA THR A 46 -2.15 -22.27 -12.83
C THR A 46 -1.80 -21.11 -13.78
N PRO A 47 -1.38 -21.37 -15.04
CA PRO A 47 -0.99 -20.29 -15.94
C PRO A 47 -2.16 -19.45 -16.41
N SER A 48 -3.32 -20.08 -16.68
CA SER A 48 -4.54 -19.45 -17.17
C SER A 48 -5.76 -20.32 -16.90
N ILE A 49 -6.95 -19.72 -16.96
CA ILE A 49 -8.24 -20.39 -16.92
C ILE A 49 -9.15 -19.84 -18.02
N ILE A 50 -10.15 -20.61 -18.42
CA ILE A 50 -11.30 -20.13 -19.23
C ILE A 50 -12.55 -20.29 -18.38
N LYS A 51 -13.31 -19.20 -18.25
CA LYS A 51 -14.60 -19.15 -17.54
C LYS A 51 -15.70 -18.65 -18.47
N THR A 52 -16.81 -19.34 -18.52
CA THR A 52 -17.97 -18.86 -19.29
C THR A 52 -18.83 -17.96 -18.39
N VAL A 53 -19.07 -16.75 -18.84
CA VAL A 53 -19.89 -15.73 -18.18
C VAL A 53 -20.93 -15.24 -19.18
N ASN A 54 -22.20 -15.48 -18.91
CA ASN A 54 -23.32 -15.11 -19.80
C ASN A 54 -23.12 -15.58 -21.27
N GLY A 55 -22.60 -16.78 -21.45
CA GLY A 55 -22.32 -17.36 -22.77
C GLY A 55 -20.99 -16.98 -23.39
N VAL A 56 -20.27 -15.99 -22.85
CA VAL A 56 -18.96 -15.53 -23.33
C VAL A 56 -17.86 -16.31 -22.63
N LYS A 57 -16.91 -16.90 -23.38
CA LYS A 57 -15.72 -17.56 -22.87
C LYS A 57 -14.63 -16.55 -22.57
N VAL A 58 -14.41 -16.26 -21.30
CA VAL A 58 -13.39 -15.33 -20.83
C VAL A 58 -12.13 -16.10 -20.45
N GLY A 59 -11.05 -15.90 -21.20
CA GLY A 59 -9.72 -16.41 -20.87
C GLY A 59 -9.03 -15.46 -19.89
N ILE A 60 -8.55 -15.98 -18.76
CA ILE A 60 -7.88 -15.17 -17.74
C ILE A 60 -6.52 -15.77 -17.45
N PHE A 61 -5.46 -14.96 -17.49
CA PHE A 61 -4.12 -15.40 -17.15
C PHE A 61 -3.36 -14.36 -16.32
N GLY A 62 -2.31 -14.81 -15.62
CA GLY A 62 -1.53 -13.97 -14.73
C GLY A 62 -0.08 -13.85 -15.14
N LEU A 63 0.52 -12.66 -15.01
CA LEU A 63 1.97 -12.44 -15.21
C LEU A 63 2.56 -11.59 -14.09
N CYS A 64 3.77 -11.98 -13.67
CA CYS A 64 4.58 -11.31 -12.67
C CYS A 64 5.76 -10.58 -13.32
N ASP A 65 6.21 -9.47 -12.69
CA ASP A 65 7.44 -8.77 -13.09
C ASP A 65 8.66 -9.70 -12.95
N ASP A 66 9.49 -9.78 -13.99
CA ASP A 66 10.70 -10.60 -14.03
C ASP A 66 11.90 -9.98 -13.29
N LYS A 67 11.80 -8.73 -12.84
CA LYS A 67 12.86 -8.01 -12.11
C LYS A 67 12.88 -8.32 -10.60
N LEU A 68 12.39 -9.48 -10.20
CA LEU A 68 12.37 -9.90 -8.81
C LEU A 68 13.75 -10.34 -8.31
N LYS A 69 14.10 -9.93 -7.09
CA LYS A 69 15.27 -10.41 -6.38
C LYS A 69 14.98 -11.76 -5.74
N LEU A 70 14.99 -12.84 -6.53
CA LEU A 70 14.62 -14.19 -6.10
C LEU A 70 15.42 -14.67 -4.87
N ALA A 71 16.68 -14.24 -4.71
CA ALA A 71 17.50 -14.55 -3.53
C ALA A 71 16.90 -14.04 -2.20
N LYS A 72 15.98 -13.08 -2.24
CA LYS A 72 15.29 -12.56 -1.05
C LYS A 72 13.95 -13.24 -0.77
N ILE A 73 13.55 -14.18 -1.60
CA ILE A 73 12.27 -14.88 -1.50
C ILE A 73 12.52 -16.26 -0.87
N PRO A 74 11.77 -16.65 0.19
CA PRO A 74 11.85 -17.99 0.73
C PRO A 74 11.54 -19.04 -0.35
N GLY A 75 12.49 -19.95 -0.61
CA GLY A 75 12.39 -20.90 -1.70
C GLY A 75 12.62 -20.33 -3.12
N GLY A 76 13.07 -19.08 -3.25
CA GLY A 76 13.30 -18.42 -4.52
C GLY A 76 14.38 -19.08 -5.39
N ASN A 77 15.28 -19.86 -4.77
CA ASN A 77 16.25 -20.68 -5.49
C ASN A 77 15.62 -21.87 -6.24
N LYS A 78 14.37 -22.23 -5.95
CA LYS A 78 13.63 -23.32 -6.61
C LYS A 78 12.81 -22.85 -7.81
N ILE A 79 12.76 -21.55 -8.06
CA ILE A 79 11.92 -20.95 -9.09
C ILE A 79 12.73 -20.10 -10.07
N LYS A 80 12.17 -19.85 -11.22
CA LYS A 80 12.60 -18.83 -12.19
C LYS A 80 11.39 -18.03 -12.67
N VAL A 81 11.60 -16.77 -13.00
CA VAL A 81 10.57 -15.91 -13.59
C VAL A 81 10.99 -15.61 -15.02
N VAL A 82 10.19 -16.07 -15.96
CA VAL A 82 10.46 -15.94 -17.41
C VAL A 82 9.93 -14.59 -17.89
N ASN A 83 10.50 -14.11 -19.00
CA ASN A 83 10.12 -12.83 -19.60
C ASN A 83 8.61 -12.74 -19.82
N PRO A 84 7.93 -11.74 -19.21
CA PRO A 84 6.47 -11.64 -19.29
C PRO A 84 5.95 -11.31 -20.71
N LEU A 85 6.73 -10.65 -21.59
CA LEU A 85 6.28 -10.41 -22.98
C LEU A 85 6.16 -11.69 -23.77
N THR A 86 7.18 -12.56 -23.66
CA THR A 86 7.16 -13.88 -24.35
C THR A 86 6.00 -14.73 -23.84
N LYS A 87 5.76 -14.73 -22.52
CA LYS A 87 4.66 -15.50 -21.95
C LYS A 87 3.29 -14.88 -22.22
N ALA A 88 3.19 -13.55 -22.35
CA ALA A 88 1.96 -12.91 -22.78
C ALA A 88 1.55 -13.39 -24.19
N GLU A 89 2.49 -13.40 -25.12
CA GLU A 89 2.26 -13.85 -26.49
C GLU A 89 1.85 -15.33 -26.56
N GLU A 90 2.62 -16.21 -25.91
CA GLU A 90 2.36 -17.65 -25.84
C GLU A 90 0.98 -17.98 -25.28
N ILE A 91 0.66 -17.39 -24.09
CA ILE A 91 -0.56 -17.76 -23.36
C ILE A 91 -1.78 -17.14 -24.04
N SER A 92 -1.71 -15.90 -24.50
CA SER A 92 -2.85 -15.26 -25.17
C SER A 92 -3.20 -15.94 -26.50
N ALA A 93 -2.18 -16.31 -27.30
CA ALA A 93 -2.39 -17.06 -28.53
C ALA A 93 -3.01 -18.45 -28.25
N ARG A 94 -2.56 -19.14 -27.19
CA ARG A 94 -3.14 -20.41 -26.77
C ARG A 94 -4.61 -20.25 -26.35
N LEU A 95 -4.93 -19.28 -25.50
CA LEU A 95 -6.29 -19.02 -25.06
C LEU A 95 -7.24 -18.70 -26.23
N LYS A 96 -6.74 -17.94 -27.23
CA LYS A 96 -7.51 -17.66 -28.44
C LYS A 96 -7.78 -18.94 -29.25
N LYS A 97 -6.78 -19.81 -29.38
CA LYS A 97 -6.92 -21.12 -30.05
C LYS A 97 -7.87 -22.05 -29.29
N GLU A 98 -7.91 -21.96 -27.95
CA GLU A 98 -8.84 -22.72 -27.09
C GLU A 98 -10.28 -22.15 -27.12
N GLY A 99 -10.52 -21.11 -27.92
CA GLY A 99 -11.84 -20.53 -28.17
C GLY A 99 -12.26 -19.50 -27.11
N ALA A 100 -11.32 -18.82 -26.48
CA ALA A 100 -11.66 -17.67 -25.65
C ALA A 100 -12.16 -16.50 -26.52
N ASP A 101 -13.33 -15.99 -26.18
CA ASP A 101 -13.96 -14.82 -26.85
C ASP A 101 -13.34 -13.52 -26.36
N TYR A 102 -12.98 -13.43 -25.08
CA TYR A 102 -12.41 -12.27 -24.42
C TYR A 102 -11.22 -12.69 -23.52
N ILE A 103 -10.07 -12.03 -23.67
CA ILE A 103 -8.85 -12.43 -22.98
C ILE A 103 -8.40 -11.32 -22.01
N VAL A 104 -8.25 -11.68 -20.73
CA VAL A 104 -7.87 -10.79 -19.64
C VAL A 104 -6.50 -11.18 -19.08
N LEU A 105 -5.58 -10.22 -19.05
CA LEU A 105 -4.32 -10.33 -18.35
C LEU A 105 -4.40 -9.64 -16.98
N LEU A 106 -4.16 -10.39 -15.91
CA LEU A 106 -3.94 -9.87 -14.57
C LEU A 106 -2.44 -9.71 -14.32
N THR A 107 -1.98 -8.55 -13.86
CA THR A 107 -0.53 -8.34 -13.72
C THR A 107 -0.13 -7.27 -12.70
N ASN A 108 1.10 -7.39 -12.17
CA ASN A 108 1.76 -6.35 -11.39
C ASN A 108 2.83 -5.58 -12.20
N LEU A 109 2.85 -5.74 -13.51
CA LEU A 109 3.74 -5.02 -14.41
C LEU A 109 3.45 -3.51 -14.40
N ASN A 110 4.49 -2.71 -14.59
CA ASN A 110 4.30 -1.28 -14.70
C ASN A 110 3.58 -0.89 -16.02
N ILE A 111 3.00 0.31 -16.05
CA ILE A 111 2.20 0.77 -17.20
C ILE A 111 2.98 0.79 -18.52
N ARG A 112 4.29 1.09 -18.49
CA ARG A 112 5.11 1.08 -19.71
C ARG A 112 5.18 -0.31 -20.30
N TYR A 113 5.26 -1.32 -19.44
CA TYR A 113 5.28 -2.73 -19.85
C TYR A 113 3.91 -3.14 -20.41
N CYS A 114 2.82 -2.77 -19.75
CA CYS A 114 1.47 -3.03 -20.26
C CYS A 114 1.21 -2.37 -21.62
N ARG A 115 1.67 -1.12 -21.83
CA ARG A 115 1.61 -0.45 -23.13
C ARG A 115 2.39 -1.21 -24.21
N ARG A 116 3.58 -1.73 -23.90
CA ARG A 116 4.35 -2.53 -24.85
C ARG A 116 3.66 -3.84 -25.24
N ILE A 117 2.90 -4.45 -24.32
CA ILE A 117 2.07 -5.62 -24.61
C ILE A 117 0.98 -5.22 -25.61
N GLY A 118 0.21 -4.16 -25.32
CA GLY A 118 -0.84 -3.66 -26.22
C GLY A 118 -0.30 -3.28 -27.61
N GLN A 119 0.85 -2.60 -27.69
CA GLN A 119 1.49 -2.21 -28.95
C GLN A 119 1.88 -3.38 -29.85
N ARG A 120 2.01 -4.59 -29.31
CA ARG A 120 2.36 -5.80 -30.11
C ARG A 120 1.17 -6.45 -30.78
N GLY A 121 -0.05 -5.97 -30.57
CA GLY A 121 -1.25 -6.54 -31.20
C GLY A 121 -1.51 -7.98 -30.77
N MET A 122 -1.12 -8.38 -29.56
CA MET A 122 -1.44 -9.70 -29.01
C MET A 122 -2.96 -9.80 -28.79
N PRO A 123 -3.57 -10.99 -28.89
CA PRO A 123 -5.00 -11.16 -28.64
C PRO A 123 -5.31 -11.05 -27.14
N ILE A 124 -5.15 -9.84 -26.60
CA ILE A 124 -5.42 -9.48 -25.20
C ILE A 124 -6.35 -8.28 -25.22
N ASP A 125 -7.59 -8.48 -24.80
CA ASP A 125 -8.62 -7.44 -24.82
C ASP A 125 -8.48 -6.49 -23.64
N LEU A 126 -8.11 -7.04 -22.46
CA LEU A 126 -8.03 -6.27 -21.22
C LEU A 126 -6.77 -6.61 -20.41
N ILE A 127 -6.07 -5.60 -19.97
CA ILE A 127 -5.01 -5.73 -18.95
C ILE A 127 -5.48 -5.05 -17.67
N ILE A 128 -5.60 -5.82 -16.58
CA ILE A 128 -5.83 -5.30 -15.24
C ILE A 128 -4.50 -5.31 -14.49
N GLY A 129 -3.97 -4.13 -14.25
CA GLY A 129 -2.67 -3.94 -13.62
C GLY A 129 -2.73 -3.28 -12.25
N SER A 130 -1.72 -3.59 -11.43
CA SER A 130 -1.46 -2.90 -10.18
C SER A 130 0.03 -2.62 -10.06
N SER A 131 0.44 -1.36 -9.97
CA SER A 131 1.85 -0.99 -9.87
C SER A 131 2.07 0.13 -8.86
N LYS A 132 3.14 0.01 -8.06
CA LYS A 132 3.53 1.02 -7.06
C LYS A 132 3.77 2.42 -7.63
N LYS A 133 4.12 2.56 -8.90
CA LYS A 133 4.65 3.80 -9.48
C LYS A 133 3.64 4.59 -10.28
N ASN A 134 2.43 4.07 -10.53
CA ASN A 134 1.50 4.70 -11.46
C ASN A 134 0.17 5.00 -10.79
N ARG A 135 -0.15 6.28 -10.72
CA ARG A 135 -1.50 6.78 -10.48
C ARG A 135 -2.17 6.93 -11.86
N ILE A 136 -2.91 5.93 -12.29
CA ILE A 136 -3.76 6.06 -13.47
C ILE A 136 -5.19 5.89 -13.02
N SER A 137 -5.90 6.99 -12.95
CA SER A 137 -7.32 7.02 -12.61
C SER A 137 -8.22 6.65 -13.79
N LEU A 138 -7.73 6.80 -15.02
CA LEU A 138 -8.51 6.51 -16.23
C LEU A 138 -7.83 5.41 -17.04
N PRO A 139 -8.57 4.38 -17.45
CA PRO A 139 -8.06 3.36 -18.37
C PRO A 139 -7.66 3.96 -19.72
N ILE A 140 -6.67 3.33 -20.34
CA ILE A 140 -6.16 3.74 -21.67
C ILE A 140 -6.38 2.63 -22.69
N LEU A 141 -6.64 3.00 -23.92
CA LEU A 141 -6.66 2.10 -25.06
C LEU A 141 -5.32 2.18 -25.79
N VAL A 142 -4.71 1.03 -26.07
CA VAL A 142 -3.49 0.89 -26.86
C VAL A 142 -3.78 -0.14 -27.94
N GLN A 143 -3.94 0.31 -29.17
CA GLN A 143 -4.54 -0.46 -30.26
C GLN A 143 -5.90 -1.02 -29.81
N GLU A 144 -6.08 -2.33 -29.77
CA GLU A 144 -7.32 -2.98 -29.33
C GLU A 144 -7.29 -3.43 -27.86
N THR A 145 -6.14 -3.24 -27.16
CA THR A 145 -5.99 -3.63 -25.76
C THR A 145 -6.39 -2.50 -24.81
N TYR A 146 -7.37 -2.74 -23.96
CA TYR A 146 -7.78 -1.83 -22.89
C TYR A 146 -6.94 -2.07 -21.64
N ILE A 147 -6.33 -1.04 -21.09
CA ILE A 147 -5.44 -1.15 -19.93
C ILE A 147 -6.04 -0.38 -18.76
N ALA A 148 -6.49 -1.10 -17.75
CA ALA A 148 -6.99 -0.58 -16.49
C ALA A 148 -5.97 -0.82 -15.38
N HIS A 149 -5.60 0.21 -14.64
CA HIS A 149 -4.73 0.10 -13.48
C HIS A 149 -5.47 0.51 -12.21
N VAL A 150 -5.31 -0.31 -11.16
CA VAL A 150 -5.85 -0.02 -9.83
C VAL A 150 -4.84 0.80 -9.05
N GLU A 151 -5.31 1.81 -8.32
CA GLU A 151 -4.49 2.63 -7.44
C GLU A 151 -4.00 1.79 -6.24
N ARG A 152 -2.79 2.14 -5.75
CA ARG A 152 -2.16 1.46 -4.63
C ARG A 152 -2.92 1.71 -3.32
N GLY A 153 -2.86 0.72 -2.41
CA GLY A 153 -3.28 0.86 -1.01
C GLY A 153 -4.76 0.61 -0.77
N GLY A 154 -5.48 0.04 -1.75
CA GLY A 154 -6.91 -0.27 -1.56
C GLY A 154 -7.79 0.98 -1.39
N LYS A 155 -7.37 2.12 -1.93
CA LYS A 155 -8.09 3.41 -1.82
C LYS A 155 -9.33 3.48 -2.71
N SER A 156 -9.43 2.62 -3.71
CA SER A 156 -10.55 2.59 -4.63
C SER A 156 -10.85 1.18 -5.12
N VAL A 157 -12.10 0.96 -5.51
CA VAL A 157 -12.53 -0.22 -6.25
C VAL A 157 -12.83 0.21 -7.68
N GLY A 158 -12.19 -0.47 -8.66
CA GLY A 158 -12.53 -0.35 -10.06
C GLY A 158 -13.57 -1.38 -10.46
N ARG A 159 -14.60 -0.96 -11.19
CA ARG A 159 -15.55 -1.83 -11.88
C ARG A 159 -15.50 -1.50 -13.37
N LEU A 160 -15.29 -2.51 -14.20
CA LEU A 160 -15.36 -2.39 -15.65
C LEU A 160 -16.51 -3.24 -16.15
N ASP A 161 -17.53 -2.59 -16.72
CA ASP A 161 -18.61 -3.26 -17.40
C ASP A 161 -18.22 -3.44 -18.87
N VAL A 162 -18.25 -4.67 -19.36
CA VAL A 162 -17.92 -5.03 -20.74
C VAL A 162 -19.21 -5.50 -21.41
N SER A 163 -19.64 -4.79 -22.46
CA SER A 163 -20.80 -5.15 -23.26
C SER A 163 -20.35 -5.60 -24.63
N PHE A 164 -20.77 -6.79 -25.03
CA PHE A 164 -20.60 -7.30 -26.39
C PHE A 164 -21.76 -6.75 -27.23
N LEU A 165 -21.40 -5.96 -28.23
CA LEU A 165 -22.38 -5.33 -29.13
C LEU A 165 -22.78 -6.34 -30.22
N GLY A 166 -24.08 -6.52 -30.41
CA GLY A 166 -24.61 -7.27 -31.53
C GLY A 166 -24.67 -6.42 -32.80
N SER A 167 -25.39 -6.88 -33.81
CA SER A 167 -25.58 -6.19 -35.11
C SER A 167 -26.13 -4.77 -34.99
N ALA A 168 -26.86 -4.47 -33.92
CA ALA A 168 -27.36 -3.12 -33.63
C ALA A 168 -26.28 -2.15 -33.11
N GLY A 169 -25.06 -2.66 -32.81
CA GLY A 169 -23.94 -1.85 -32.38
C GLY A 169 -24.21 -1.06 -31.10
N VAL A 170 -23.47 0.03 -30.93
CA VAL A 170 -23.59 0.94 -29.77
C VAL A 170 -24.96 1.60 -29.64
N GLU A 171 -25.71 1.66 -30.71
CA GLU A 171 -27.05 2.27 -30.76
C GLU A 171 -28.09 1.52 -29.90
N ALA A 172 -27.86 0.22 -29.64
CA ALA A 172 -28.68 -0.58 -28.72
C ALA A 172 -28.54 -0.18 -27.25
N LEU A 173 -27.49 0.57 -26.90
CA LEU A 173 -27.25 1.00 -25.53
C LEU A 173 -28.02 2.27 -25.17
N PRO A 174 -28.48 2.43 -23.91
CA PRO A 174 -29.11 3.68 -23.47
C PRO A 174 -28.19 4.89 -23.68
N ALA A 175 -28.73 6.02 -24.13
CA ALA A 175 -27.95 7.23 -24.41
C ALA A 175 -27.07 7.66 -23.22
N ALA A 176 -27.61 7.61 -21.98
CA ALA A 176 -26.86 7.94 -20.75
C ALA A 176 -25.63 7.06 -20.51
N VAL A 177 -25.60 5.86 -21.10
CA VAL A 177 -24.47 4.90 -21.01
C VAL A 177 -23.47 5.18 -22.12
N ARG A 178 -23.93 5.41 -23.33
CA ARG A 178 -23.09 5.68 -24.53
C ARG A 178 -22.10 6.82 -24.33
N PHE A 179 -22.54 7.92 -23.71
CA PHE A 179 -21.67 9.09 -23.45
C PHE A 179 -20.61 8.88 -22.39
N LYS A 180 -20.72 7.85 -21.54
CA LYS A 180 -19.79 7.60 -20.42
C LYS A 180 -18.77 6.50 -20.69
N GLY A 181 -19.02 5.68 -21.70
CA GLY A 181 -18.15 4.55 -22.02
C GLY A 181 -17.32 4.79 -23.27
N LYS A 182 -16.62 3.76 -23.70
CA LYS A 182 -15.76 3.76 -24.88
C LYS A 182 -15.98 2.50 -25.71
N THR A 183 -16.16 2.68 -27.01
CA THR A 183 -16.18 1.57 -27.98
C THR A 183 -14.76 1.11 -28.28
N VAL A 184 -14.55 -0.20 -28.36
CA VAL A 184 -13.29 -0.83 -28.72
C VAL A 184 -13.56 -1.80 -29.87
N GLY A 185 -12.97 -1.54 -31.03
CA GLY A 185 -13.35 -2.22 -32.25
C GLY A 185 -14.86 -2.02 -32.56
N ASP A 186 -15.43 -2.95 -33.34
CA ASP A 186 -16.83 -2.85 -33.76
C ASP A 186 -17.81 -3.48 -32.75
N ASN A 187 -17.33 -4.34 -31.83
CA ASN A 187 -18.17 -5.25 -31.07
C ASN A 187 -18.11 -5.09 -29.55
N LEU A 188 -17.29 -4.20 -29.03
CA LEU A 188 -17.13 -4.04 -27.59
C LEU A 188 -17.42 -2.62 -27.13
N PHE A 189 -18.18 -2.50 -26.06
CA PHE A 189 -18.36 -1.25 -25.33
C PHE A 189 -17.94 -1.42 -23.88
N LEU A 190 -17.10 -0.50 -23.40
CA LEU A 190 -16.51 -0.53 -22.08
C LEU A 190 -16.97 0.67 -21.26
N LEU A 191 -17.49 0.42 -20.07
CA LEU A 191 -17.86 1.45 -19.11
C LEU A 191 -17.09 1.23 -17.81
N ASN A 192 -16.25 2.21 -17.47
CA ASN A 192 -15.41 2.15 -16.29
C ASN A 192 -15.99 3.00 -15.16
N HIS A 193 -16.03 2.42 -13.96
CA HIS A 193 -16.45 3.07 -12.72
C HIS A 193 -15.33 2.99 -11.69
N PHE A 194 -15.05 4.11 -11.02
CA PHE A 194 -14.19 4.16 -9.87
C PHE A 194 -14.99 4.56 -8.63
N PHE A 195 -14.87 3.74 -7.60
CA PHE A 195 -15.50 3.97 -6.30
C PHE A 195 -14.39 4.23 -5.28
N PRO A 196 -14.13 5.50 -4.90
CA PRO A 196 -13.17 5.79 -3.85
C PRO A 196 -13.68 5.23 -2.52
N LEU A 197 -12.83 4.48 -1.81
CA LEU A 197 -13.13 3.96 -0.48
C LEU A 197 -12.83 5.06 0.54
N LYS A 198 -13.87 5.59 1.18
CA LYS A 198 -13.76 6.62 2.21
C LYS A 198 -13.76 6.00 3.60
N ILE A 199 -13.05 6.61 4.55
CA ILE A 199 -13.02 6.17 5.96
C ILE A 199 -14.43 6.12 6.58
N ALA A 200 -15.33 7.01 6.14
CA ALA A 200 -16.72 7.04 6.59
C ALA A 200 -17.61 5.92 6.02
N MET A 201 -17.11 5.11 5.09
CA MET A 201 -17.87 3.96 4.60
C MET A 201 -17.96 2.89 5.67
N PRO A 202 -19.17 2.36 5.99
CA PRO A 202 -19.31 1.33 7.00
C PRO A 202 -18.62 0.03 6.54
N ASP A 203 -17.91 -0.61 7.47
CA ASP A 203 -17.35 -1.93 7.23
C ASP A 203 -18.47 -2.97 7.07
N GLN A 204 -18.24 -3.92 6.17
CA GLN A 204 -19.10 -5.11 6.12
C GLN A 204 -18.83 -5.93 7.40
N PRO A 205 -19.87 -6.22 8.25
CA PRO A 205 -19.69 -6.73 9.61
C PRO A 205 -18.86 -8.01 9.73
N GLU A 206 -19.06 -8.96 8.80
CA GLU A 206 -18.31 -10.23 8.79
C GLU A 206 -16.83 -10.00 8.49
N ILE A 207 -16.53 -9.14 7.49
CA ILE A 207 -15.16 -8.80 7.11
C ILE A 207 -14.49 -8.02 8.22
N GLY A 208 -15.16 -7.02 8.81
CA GLY A 208 -14.66 -6.26 9.96
C GLY A 208 -14.31 -7.17 11.15
N SER A 209 -15.15 -8.16 11.43
CA SER A 209 -14.88 -9.17 12.46
C SER A 209 -13.64 -10.02 12.15
N MET A 210 -13.47 -10.45 10.89
CA MET A 210 -12.28 -11.18 10.45
C MET A 210 -11.01 -10.35 10.57
N VAL A 211 -11.05 -9.10 10.13
CA VAL A 211 -9.93 -8.15 10.23
C VAL A 211 -9.53 -7.99 11.70
N LYS A 212 -10.49 -7.72 12.59
CA LYS A 212 -10.24 -7.57 14.02
C LYS A 212 -9.60 -8.81 14.67
N LYS A 213 -10.02 -10.03 14.27
CA LYS A 213 -9.39 -11.28 14.71
C LYS A 213 -7.94 -11.39 14.27
N VAL A 214 -7.64 -11.00 13.02
CA VAL A 214 -6.27 -11.01 12.48
C VAL A 214 -5.41 -9.96 13.18
N GLU A 215 -5.89 -8.75 13.36
CA GLU A 215 -5.19 -7.68 14.10
C GLU A 215 -4.85 -8.09 15.53
N THR A 216 -5.82 -8.67 16.25
CA THR A 216 -5.58 -9.19 17.61
C THR A 216 -4.49 -10.27 17.64
N LYS A 217 -4.50 -11.18 16.66
CA LYS A 217 -3.47 -12.23 16.55
C LYS A 217 -2.10 -11.63 16.21
N LEU A 218 -2.04 -10.67 15.31
CA LEU A 218 -0.80 -9.97 14.95
C LEU A 218 -0.23 -9.22 16.15
N SER A 219 -1.05 -8.46 16.88
CA SER A 219 -0.64 -7.75 18.09
C SER A 219 -0.03 -8.69 19.13
N ARG A 220 -0.63 -9.86 19.35
CA ARG A 220 -0.06 -10.89 20.25
C ARG A 220 1.28 -11.43 19.76
N LEU A 221 1.41 -11.69 18.46
CA LEU A 221 2.68 -12.16 17.87
C LEU A 221 3.76 -11.10 17.94
N GLN A 222 3.42 -9.84 17.68
CA GLN A 222 4.32 -8.70 17.82
C GLN A 222 4.74 -8.52 19.29
N GLN A 223 3.84 -8.65 20.25
CA GLN A 223 4.14 -8.64 21.67
C GLN A 223 5.14 -9.74 22.06
N VAL A 224 4.90 -11.00 21.63
CA VAL A 224 5.81 -12.12 21.90
C VAL A 224 7.18 -11.90 21.23
N LYS A 225 7.22 -11.37 20.01
CA LYS A 225 8.47 -11.03 19.33
C LYS A 225 9.19 -9.90 20.07
N ALA A 226 8.44 -8.88 20.49
CA ALA A 226 8.94 -7.76 21.25
C ALA A 226 9.54 -8.16 22.62
N THR A 227 9.05 -9.19 23.27
CA THR A 227 9.63 -9.71 24.52
C THR A 227 10.89 -10.55 24.31
N LYS A 228 11.11 -11.08 23.10
CA LYS A 228 12.24 -11.98 22.79
C LYS A 228 13.45 -11.31 22.14
N SER A 229 13.27 -10.22 21.41
CA SER A 229 14.36 -9.57 20.64
C SER A 229 14.09 -8.09 20.52
N MET A 230 14.82 -7.24 21.25
CA MET A 230 14.37 -5.88 21.42
C MET A 230 15.42 -4.83 21.58
N SER A 231 16.27 -4.73 20.60
CA SER A 231 16.91 -3.46 20.33
C SER A 231 16.52 -3.04 18.92
N ILE A 232 15.67 -2.02 18.81
CA ILE A 232 15.54 -1.25 17.58
C ILE A 232 16.89 -0.56 17.43
N GLY A 233 17.78 -1.13 16.63
CA GLY A 233 19.11 -0.56 16.44
C GLY A 233 19.00 0.89 15.95
N ASN A 234 20.01 1.71 16.20
CA ASN A 234 20.15 3.06 15.66
C ASN A 234 20.26 3.00 14.12
N SER A 235 19.15 2.68 13.45
CA SER A 235 19.10 2.43 12.01
C SER A 235 18.91 3.68 11.19
N ARG A 236 18.56 4.81 11.81
CA ARG A 236 18.40 6.11 11.15
C ARG A 236 19.67 6.94 11.24
N LYS A 237 19.99 7.66 10.17
CA LYS A 237 21.08 8.66 10.20
C LYS A 237 20.81 9.63 11.36
N PRO A 238 21.83 9.94 12.20
CA PRO A 238 21.65 10.89 13.28
C PRO A 238 21.16 12.24 12.74
N THR A 239 20.03 12.71 13.25
CA THR A 239 19.54 14.06 13.00
C THR A 239 19.91 15.01 14.14
N THR A 240 20.61 14.46 15.14
CA THR A 240 21.04 15.14 16.36
C THR A 240 22.43 15.77 16.16
N ARG A 241 22.65 16.93 16.76
CA ARG A 241 23.98 17.55 16.82
C ARG A 241 24.89 16.69 17.72
N PRO A 242 26.20 16.60 17.43
CA PRO A 242 27.13 15.92 18.32
C PRO A 242 27.02 16.47 19.75
N GLY A 243 26.91 15.57 20.71
CA GLY A 243 26.77 15.92 22.12
C GLY A 243 25.39 16.38 22.58
N ASP A 244 24.38 16.40 21.72
CA ASP A 244 23.00 16.70 22.13
C ASP A 244 22.24 15.42 22.53
N SER A 245 21.20 15.56 23.34
CA SER A 245 20.34 14.47 23.79
C SER A 245 18.94 14.97 24.16
N TYR A 246 17.99 14.05 24.26
CA TYR A 246 16.63 14.34 24.67
C TYR A 246 16.53 14.63 26.18
N VAL A 247 15.79 15.67 26.53
CA VAL A 247 15.56 16.13 27.93
C VAL A 247 14.09 16.00 28.36
N PHE A 248 13.22 15.61 27.43
CA PHE A 248 11.78 15.38 27.59
C PHE A 248 10.95 16.64 27.90
N ALA A 249 9.67 16.57 27.56
CA ALA A 249 8.74 17.71 27.64
C ALA A 249 8.62 18.36 29.04
N LYS A 250 8.82 17.57 30.12
CA LYS A 250 8.81 18.12 31.49
C LYS A 250 9.93 19.11 31.77
N THR A 251 11.09 18.91 31.16
CA THR A 251 12.22 19.85 31.26
C THR A 251 11.88 21.16 30.53
N CYS A 252 11.22 21.08 29.37
CA CYS A 252 10.79 22.25 28.61
C CYS A 252 9.79 23.11 29.41
N ALA A 253 8.94 22.49 30.25
CA ALA A 253 7.96 23.17 31.09
C ALA A 253 8.58 24.15 32.09
N GLN A 254 9.84 23.99 32.46
CA GLN A 254 10.52 24.85 33.44
C GLN A 254 10.71 26.29 32.89
N CYS A 255 10.97 26.42 31.60
CA CYS A 255 11.17 27.71 30.95
C CYS A 255 9.98 28.12 30.05
N HIS A 256 9.20 27.13 29.56
CA HIS A 256 8.07 27.34 28.65
C HIS A 256 6.75 26.76 29.21
N PRO A 257 6.31 27.18 30.43
CA PRO A 257 5.13 26.60 31.10
C PRO A 257 3.84 26.73 30.28
N GLU A 258 3.61 27.86 29.65
CA GLU A 258 2.40 28.09 28.84
C GLU A 258 2.34 27.19 27.63
N ARG A 259 3.47 27.01 26.93
CA ARG A 259 3.58 26.12 25.77
C ARG A 259 3.35 24.65 26.18
N TYR A 260 3.89 24.26 27.33
CA TYR A 260 3.68 22.92 27.88
C TYR A 260 2.20 22.68 28.21
N GLN A 261 1.50 23.64 28.81
CA GLN A 261 0.07 23.53 29.11
C GLN A 261 -0.78 23.45 27.83
N LEU A 262 -0.43 24.18 26.79
CA LEU A 262 -1.08 24.07 25.48
C LEU A 262 -0.87 22.69 24.88
N TRP A 263 0.37 22.17 24.87
CA TRP A 263 0.70 20.85 24.38
C TRP A 263 -0.07 19.74 25.09
N LEU A 264 -0.22 19.81 26.42
CA LEU A 264 -1.00 18.84 27.20
C LEU A 264 -2.46 18.70 26.72
N LYS A 265 -3.04 19.74 26.15
CA LYS A 265 -4.41 19.74 25.61
C LYS A 265 -4.49 19.12 24.22
N THR A 266 -3.36 18.92 23.52
CA THR A 266 -3.34 18.38 22.17
C THR A 266 -3.42 16.85 22.14
N PRO A 267 -3.87 16.25 21.03
CA PRO A 267 -3.75 14.80 20.81
C PRO A 267 -2.30 14.29 20.87
N HIS A 268 -1.32 15.11 20.56
CA HIS A 268 0.11 14.77 20.60
C HIS A 268 0.55 14.33 22.01
N ALA A 269 0.06 14.97 23.07
CA ALA A 269 0.39 14.62 24.45
C ALA A 269 -0.12 13.25 24.90
N ARG A 270 -0.99 12.60 24.12
CA ARG A 270 -1.57 11.28 24.40
C ARG A 270 -1.47 10.32 23.20
N ALA A 271 -0.58 10.64 22.26
CA ALA A 271 -0.43 9.88 21.02
C ALA A 271 -0.10 8.40 21.27
N TYR A 272 0.78 8.08 22.20
CA TYR A 272 1.09 6.70 22.55
C TYR A 272 -0.08 5.94 23.18
N LYS A 273 -0.87 6.63 24.00
CA LYS A 273 -2.07 6.05 24.63
C LYS A 273 -3.05 5.54 23.57
N SER A 274 -3.22 6.26 22.47
CA SER A 274 -4.11 5.83 21.37
C SER A 274 -3.66 4.50 20.72
N LEU A 275 -2.37 4.23 20.67
CA LEU A 275 -1.86 2.93 20.20
C LEU A 275 -2.12 1.81 21.21
N VAL A 276 -2.00 2.10 22.51
CA VAL A 276 -2.29 1.12 23.58
C VAL A 276 -3.76 0.71 23.52
N GLU A 277 -4.66 1.66 23.40
CA GLU A 277 -6.12 1.43 23.31
C GLU A 277 -6.49 0.59 22.09
N GLN A 278 -5.74 0.71 20.99
CA GLN A 278 -5.93 -0.08 19.77
C GLN A 278 -5.11 -1.38 19.71
N GLY A 279 -4.29 -1.67 20.75
CA GLY A 279 -3.39 -2.83 20.76
C GLY A 279 -2.25 -2.76 19.73
N LYS A 280 -1.94 -1.56 19.19
CA LYS A 280 -0.94 -1.32 18.14
C LYS A 280 0.41 -0.80 18.67
N HIS A 281 0.58 -0.71 19.98
CA HIS A 281 1.78 -0.17 20.62
C HIS A 281 3.03 -1.08 20.53
N PHE A 282 2.91 -2.23 19.88
CA PHE A 282 4.04 -3.12 19.51
C PHE A 282 4.37 -3.06 18.01
N ASP A 283 3.66 -2.28 17.22
CA ASP A 283 3.87 -2.14 15.79
C ASP A 283 4.88 -1.02 15.51
N GLU A 284 6.05 -1.39 14.97
CA GLU A 284 7.12 -0.43 14.67
C GLU A 284 6.69 0.67 13.68
N GLU A 285 5.79 0.35 12.75
CA GLU A 285 5.26 1.34 11.80
C GLU A 285 4.36 2.38 12.48
N CYS A 286 3.67 1.99 13.55
CA CYS A 286 2.83 2.89 14.33
C CYS A 286 3.65 3.67 15.35
N ILE A 287 4.50 2.97 16.11
CA ILE A 287 5.31 3.56 17.18
C ILE A 287 6.23 4.65 16.68
N ALA A 288 6.78 4.53 15.48
CA ALA A 288 7.73 5.48 14.89
C ALA A 288 7.24 6.94 14.94
N CYS A 289 5.92 7.16 14.86
CA CYS A 289 5.30 8.49 14.94
C CYS A 289 4.73 8.84 16.32
N HIS A 290 4.68 7.87 17.26
CA HIS A 290 4.01 8.00 18.54
C HIS A 290 4.95 8.02 19.75
N VAL A 291 6.27 8.01 19.52
CA VAL A 291 7.32 8.10 20.55
C VAL A 291 8.39 9.12 20.17
N LEU A 292 9.11 9.61 21.17
CA LEU A 292 10.18 10.57 21.00
C LEU A 292 11.45 9.91 20.46
N GLY A 293 12.00 10.40 19.36
CA GLY A 293 13.31 10.01 18.84
C GLY A 293 13.42 8.54 18.42
N PHE A 294 12.39 7.97 17.78
CA PHE A 294 12.38 6.59 17.31
C PHE A 294 13.62 6.25 16.48
N ALA A 295 14.39 5.25 16.93
CA ALA A 295 15.63 4.77 16.31
C ALA A 295 16.71 5.85 16.13
N GLN A 296 16.65 6.95 16.87
CA GLN A 296 17.68 7.99 16.92
C GLN A 296 18.63 7.77 18.11
N PRO A 297 19.87 8.21 18.02
CA PRO A 297 20.79 8.21 19.16
C PRO A 297 20.19 8.93 20.38
N GLY A 298 20.15 8.24 21.53
CA GLY A 298 19.55 8.77 22.76
C GLY A 298 18.02 8.87 22.77
N GLY A 299 17.36 8.44 21.69
CA GLY A 299 15.92 8.37 21.60
C GLY A 299 15.35 6.98 21.93
N PHE A 300 14.08 6.77 21.56
CA PHE A 300 13.38 5.52 21.80
C PHE A 300 13.97 4.35 20.99
N THR A 301 14.39 3.30 21.69
CA THR A 301 15.00 2.10 21.10
C THR A 301 14.44 0.79 21.64
N ASP A 302 13.68 0.82 22.74
CA ASP A 302 13.16 -0.39 23.39
C ASP A 302 11.68 -0.24 23.76
N ILE A 303 10.84 -1.03 23.13
CA ILE A 303 9.39 -1.00 23.33
C ILE A 303 8.94 -1.39 24.74
N ARG A 304 9.80 -2.07 25.51
CA ARG A 304 9.55 -2.41 26.92
C ARG A 304 9.80 -1.21 27.85
N GLN A 305 10.52 -0.21 27.37
CA GLN A 305 10.96 0.95 28.13
C GLN A 305 10.42 2.26 27.52
N VAL A 306 9.13 2.28 27.22
CA VAL A 306 8.49 3.47 26.65
C VAL A 306 8.66 4.69 27.57
N GLY A 307 8.33 4.55 28.86
CA GLY A 307 8.59 5.55 29.89
C GLY A 307 8.43 7.00 29.42
N ASN A 308 9.48 7.79 29.60
CA ASN A 308 9.53 9.20 29.22
C ASN A 308 9.50 9.44 27.68
N TYR A 309 9.73 8.41 26.86
CA TYR A 309 9.70 8.54 25.39
C TYR A 309 8.29 8.52 24.81
N ALA A 310 7.26 8.22 25.62
CA ALA A 310 5.87 8.19 25.15
C ALA A 310 5.44 9.53 24.57
N ASN A 311 4.60 9.47 23.53
CA ASN A 311 3.95 10.61 22.90
C ASN A 311 4.83 11.44 21.94
N VAL A 312 4.16 12.32 21.19
CA VAL A 312 4.80 13.31 20.33
C VAL A 312 5.08 14.54 21.20
N GLN A 313 6.34 14.70 21.59
CA GLN A 313 6.77 15.74 22.52
C GLN A 313 7.37 16.94 21.78
N CYS A 314 7.74 18.00 22.51
CA CYS A 314 8.37 19.20 21.93
C CYS A 314 9.57 18.86 21.05
N GLU A 315 10.44 17.99 21.54
CA GLU A 315 11.67 17.58 20.87
C GLU A 315 11.45 16.68 19.65
N THR A 316 10.23 16.12 19.46
CA THR A 316 9.90 15.38 18.23
C THR A 316 9.97 16.31 17.02
N CYS A 317 9.56 17.55 17.20
CA CYS A 317 9.56 18.59 16.19
C CYS A 317 10.84 19.43 16.25
N HIS A 318 11.19 19.94 17.42
CA HIS A 318 12.29 20.87 17.63
C HIS A 318 13.68 20.22 17.69
N GLY A 319 13.75 18.88 17.80
CA GLY A 319 15.01 18.15 18.02
C GLY A 319 15.42 18.12 19.48
N PRO A 320 16.50 17.38 19.81
CA PRO A 320 17.03 17.25 21.17
C PRO A 320 17.35 18.61 21.79
N GLY A 321 17.01 18.80 23.08
CA GLY A 321 17.06 20.07 23.76
C GLY A 321 18.16 20.25 24.79
N ARG A 322 19.06 19.26 25.01
CA ARG A 322 20.06 19.33 26.08
C ARG A 322 20.99 20.55 25.92
N LEU A 323 21.46 20.78 24.69
CA LEU A 323 22.35 21.94 24.43
C LEU A 323 21.63 23.26 24.59
N HIS A 324 20.35 23.34 24.21
CA HIS A 324 19.51 24.52 24.41
C HIS A 324 19.34 24.84 25.91
N VAL A 325 19.04 23.81 26.71
CA VAL A 325 18.92 23.98 28.16
C VAL A 325 20.26 24.42 28.79
N ALA A 326 21.37 23.79 28.37
CA ALA A 326 22.71 24.15 28.84
C ALA A 326 23.11 25.60 28.45
N ALA A 327 22.65 26.07 27.31
CA ALA A 327 22.85 27.45 26.84
C ALA A 327 21.80 28.45 27.38
N LYS A 328 21.06 28.07 28.44
CA LYS A 328 20.03 28.91 29.09
C LYS A 328 18.95 29.44 28.15
N GLY A 329 18.58 28.65 27.14
CA GLY A 329 17.51 28.97 26.22
C GLY A 329 17.93 29.67 24.93
N GLU A 330 19.20 29.64 24.55
CA GLU A 330 19.66 30.23 23.30
C GLU A 330 18.96 29.59 22.08
N GLU A 331 18.25 30.39 21.27
CA GLU A 331 17.42 29.91 20.14
C GLU A 331 18.21 29.13 19.09
N LYS A 332 19.47 29.49 18.84
CA LYS A 332 20.35 28.78 17.88
C LYS A 332 20.58 27.32 18.20
N MET A 333 20.32 26.92 19.42
CA MET A 333 20.54 25.54 19.89
C MET A 333 19.34 24.63 19.68
N ILE A 334 18.24 25.14 19.16
CA ILE A 334 17.06 24.34 18.87
C ILE A 334 16.62 24.58 17.41
N LYS A 335 15.92 23.63 16.83
CA LYS A 335 15.49 23.70 15.42
C LYS A 335 14.30 24.66 15.29
N ASP A 336 14.43 25.66 14.42
CA ASP A 336 13.29 26.45 13.99
C ASP A 336 12.38 25.63 13.06
N LEU A 337 11.06 25.75 13.30
CA LEU A 337 10.03 25.02 12.56
C LEU A 337 9.27 25.93 11.58
N ALA A 338 9.91 26.99 11.08
CA ALA A 338 9.28 27.83 10.07
C ALA A 338 8.73 26.98 8.92
N GLY A 339 7.40 26.99 8.74
CA GLY A 339 6.72 26.28 7.66
C GLY A 339 6.12 24.90 7.98
N GLY A 340 6.41 24.28 9.15
CA GLY A 340 5.72 23.06 9.59
C GLY A 340 5.93 21.79 8.77
N GLU A 341 6.92 21.75 7.86
CA GLU A 341 7.21 20.58 7.00
C GLU A 341 7.48 19.29 7.81
N MET A 342 7.94 19.41 9.06
CA MET A 342 8.15 18.29 9.97
C MET A 342 6.85 17.51 10.22
N CYS A 343 5.70 18.16 10.18
CA CYS A 343 4.40 17.51 10.37
C CYS A 343 4.17 16.42 9.34
N LEU A 344 4.61 16.63 8.09
CA LEU A 344 4.44 15.69 6.97
C LEU A 344 5.25 14.40 7.12
N SER A 345 6.18 14.34 8.06
CA SER A 345 6.91 13.10 8.37
C SER A 345 6.02 12.04 9.06
N CYS A 346 4.96 12.47 9.75
CA CYS A 346 4.00 11.62 10.45
C CYS A 346 2.59 11.72 9.85
N HIS A 347 2.18 12.92 9.45
CA HIS A 347 0.87 13.17 8.82
C HIS A 347 0.96 12.92 7.31
N ILE A 348 1.05 11.65 6.94
CA ILE A 348 0.99 11.19 5.55
C ILE A 348 -0.46 10.90 5.15
N GLU A 349 -0.75 10.94 3.85
CA GLU A 349 -2.10 10.73 3.31
C GLU A 349 -2.75 9.42 3.79
N GLU A 350 -1.94 8.35 3.94
CA GLU A 350 -2.41 7.04 4.40
C GLU A 350 -2.85 7.02 5.87
N ARG A 351 -2.35 7.93 6.70
CA ARG A 351 -2.59 7.98 8.16
C ARG A 351 -3.42 9.17 8.59
N SER A 352 -3.40 10.23 7.80
CA SER A 352 -4.07 11.50 8.09
C SER A 352 -4.61 12.12 6.78
N PRO A 353 -5.59 11.49 6.12
CA PRO A 353 -6.06 11.93 4.79
C PRO A 353 -6.71 13.32 4.80
N GLU A 354 -7.18 13.78 5.96
CA GLU A 354 -7.80 15.10 6.14
C GLU A 354 -6.83 16.12 6.75
N PHE A 355 -5.52 15.78 6.81
CA PHE A 355 -4.54 16.68 7.39
C PHE A 355 -4.29 17.89 6.48
N ASP A 356 -4.59 19.06 7.00
CA ASP A 356 -4.23 20.34 6.40
C ASP A 356 -3.14 21.03 7.22
N LEU A 357 -1.97 21.25 6.60
CA LEU A 357 -0.79 21.73 7.29
C LEU A 357 -1.04 23.11 7.96
N GLU A 358 -1.66 24.03 7.25
CA GLU A 358 -1.87 25.40 7.74
C GLU A 358 -2.78 25.42 8.96
N THR A 359 -3.91 24.70 8.88
CA THR A 359 -4.89 24.61 9.97
C THR A 359 -4.32 23.93 11.20
N TYR A 360 -3.61 22.80 11.02
CA TYR A 360 -3.10 22.00 12.15
C TYR A 360 -1.85 22.61 12.78
N PHE A 361 -0.99 23.26 11.99
CA PHE A 361 0.17 23.98 12.50
C PHE A 361 -0.24 25.11 13.43
N LYS A 362 -1.23 25.91 13.04
CA LYS A 362 -1.80 26.98 13.89
C LYS A 362 -2.36 26.44 15.21
N LYS A 363 -3.02 25.29 15.19
CA LYS A 363 -3.59 24.65 16.40
C LYS A 363 -2.53 24.09 17.35
N THR A 364 -1.36 23.69 16.83
CA THR A 364 -0.32 23.02 17.62
C THR A 364 0.75 23.99 18.12
N CYS A 365 1.25 24.86 17.26
CA CYS A 365 2.39 25.73 17.54
C CYS A 365 2.15 27.20 17.23
N GLY A 366 1.20 27.55 16.38
CA GLY A 366 1.04 28.89 15.81
C GLY A 366 0.09 29.82 16.56
N ALA A 367 -0.57 29.39 17.63
CA ALA A 367 -1.60 30.17 18.33
C ALA A 367 -1.03 31.15 19.38
N VAL A 368 0.28 31.18 19.58
CA VAL A 368 0.90 32.12 20.55
C VAL A 368 1.89 32.96 19.76
N GLY A 369 1.58 34.23 19.60
CA GLY A 369 2.43 35.22 18.97
C GLY A 369 3.88 35.19 19.49
N LYS A 370 4.78 35.74 18.65
CA LYS A 370 6.20 35.90 18.96
C LYS A 370 6.41 36.56 20.31
#